data_84715ac29c999099577afc747619957c
#
_entry.id   84715ac29c999099577afc747619957c
#
_cell.length_a   1.000
_cell.length_b   1.000
_cell.length_c   1.000
_cell.angle_alpha   90.00
_cell.angle_beta   90.00
_cell.angle_gamma   90.00
#
_symmetry.space_group_name_H-M   'P 1'
#
loop_
_entity.id
_entity.type
_entity.pdbx_description
1 polymer ?
#
loop_
_entity_poly.entity_id
_entity_poly.type
_entity_poly.pdbx_seq_one_letter_code
_entity_poly.pdbx_strand_id
1 'polypeptide(L)'
;MFLYTSGSTGNPKGVPLTHAGHGWVTVMRVKGAPDTKDHRALVAAPLYHMNALSSAKAVLHGGGTIVQLPVFTADAYIDAAARHQATWMTSVPTMMALVVQQPDRIAARNLSSVRIVRMGSAPATQGLFNQIRACFPGARITYGYGTTEAGPVVFGPHPDGKPLPDLSLGYPMKDPVRLRLEGDAANNIGPGQPHEGELLMWCPANTPGYHKLPAKTDEATTEDGLYRTGDVMRRDKDGFYFFVGRVDDMFTCNAENVYPGEVEKVLENHPAIAQAALVPVPDDVRGNMPVAFVVKAADVDEDTVKQHAIANAPAYMHPRRVWFVDELPLASTNKIDKKVLMADAVARLDG
;
A
#
# COMPACT_ATOMS: atom_id res chain seq x y z
N MET A 1 -7.74 3.24 22.72
CA MET A 1 -8.03 2.10 21.83
C MET A 1 -6.75 1.39 21.50
N PHE A 2 -6.80 0.08 21.27
CA PHE A 2 -5.65 -0.68 20.81
C PHE A 2 -5.95 -1.27 19.43
N LEU A 3 -4.96 -1.20 18.53
CA LEU A 3 -4.89 -2.03 17.34
C LEU A 3 -3.67 -2.94 17.45
N TYR A 4 -3.70 -4.07 16.77
CA TYR A 4 -2.58 -5.01 16.73
C TYR A 4 -1.97 -5.04 15.34
N THR A 5 -0.64 -5.04 15.29
CA THR A 5 0.11 -5.20 14.04
C THR A 5 0.84 -6.54 14.06
N SER A 6 0.90 -7.21 12.91
CA SER A 6 1.76 -8.38 12.74
C SER A 6 3.22 -7.92 12.77
N GLY A 7 3.92 -8.18 13.87
CA GLY A 7 5.37 -7.93 13.92
C GLY A 7 6.10 -8.82 12.93
N SER A 8 7.20 -8.35 12.35
CA SER A 8 8.14 -9.15 11.54
C SER A 8 8.65 -10.39 12.30
N THR A 9 8.67 -10.32 13.64
CA THR A 9 9.09 -11.39 14.56
C THR A 9 7.99 -12.42 14.88
N GLY A 10 6.81 -12.33 14.27
CA GLY A 10 5.72 -13.32 14.42
C GLY A 10 4.70 -13.02 15.53
N ASN A 11 5.07 -12.33 16.61
CA ASN A 11 4.13 -11.98 17.68
C ASN A 11 3.45 -10.62 17.41
N PRO A 12 2.11 -10.52 17.49
CA PRO A 12 1.41 -9.27 17.31
C PRO A 12 1.82 -8.23 18.36
N LYS A 13 2.08 -7.00 17.91
CA LYS A 13 2.36 -5.85 18.78
C LYS A 13 1.10 -5.04 19.02
N GLY A 14 0.75 -4.79 20.30
CA GLY A 14 -0.36 -3.91 20.64
C GLY A 14 0.05 -2.45 20.52
N VAL A 15 -0.65 -1.69 19.70
CA VAL A 15 -0.43 -0.27 19.45
C VAL A 15 -1.51 0.55 20.17
N PRO A 16 -1.19 1.23 21.27
CA PRO A 16 -2.10 2.14 21.94
C PRO A 16 -2.34 3.37 21.07
N LEU A 17 -3.60 3.72 20.87
CA LEU A 17 -4.01 4.87 20.08
C LEU A 17 -4.79 5.84 20.96
N THR A 18 -4.30 7.07 21.09
CA THR A 18 -4.90 8.09 21.94
C THR A 18 -6.18 8.66 21.33
N HIS A 19 -7.09 9.16 22.16
CA HIS A 19 -8.29 9.87 21.67
C HIS A 19 -7.90 11.16 20.94
N ALA A 20 -6.91 11.90 21.47
CA ALA A 20 -6.44 13.13 20.85
C ALA A 20 -5.86 12.88 19.46
N GLY A 21 -4.98 11.87 19.30
CA GLY A 21 -4.38 11.51 18.02
C GLY A 21 -5.42 11.05 16.98
N HIS A 22 -6.35 10.17 17.40
CA HIS A 22 -7.45 9.75 16.51
C HIS A 22 -8.43 10.85 16.18
N GLY A 23 -8.72 11.76 17.12
CA GLY A 23 -9.51 12.96 16.88
C GLY A 23 -8.85 13.85 15.82
N TRP A 24 -7.54 14.09 15.96
CA TRP A 24 -6.77 14.85 15.00
C TRP A 24 -6.82 14.23 13.60
N VAL A 25 -6.56 12.93 13.46
CA VAL A 25 -6.67 12.19 12.19
C VAL A 25 -8.04 12.39 11.55
N THR A 26 -9.11 12.22 12.33
CA THR A 26 -10.48 12.33 11.85
C THR A 26 -10.78 13.74 11.32
N VAL A 27 -10.41 14.78 12.08
CA VAL A 27 -10.57 16.18 11.70
C VAL A 27 -9.78 16.51 10.43
N MET A 28 -8.51 16.08 10.35
CA MET A 28 -7.68 16.37 9.19
C MET A 28 -8.20 15.68 7.91
N ARG A 29 -8.73 14.47 8.03
CA ARG A 29 -9.34 13.78 6.88
C ARG A 29 -10.59 14.49 6.38
N VAL A 30 -11.45 14.97 7.26
CA VAL A 30 -12.65 15.72 6.88
C VAL A 30 -12.26 17.07 6.29
N LYS A 31 -11.26 17.77 6.82
CA LYS A 31 -10.71 19.01 6.22
C LYS A 31 -10.19 18.79 4.79
N GLY A 32 -9.57 17.63 4.52
CA GLY A 32 -9.10 17.25 3.19
C GLY A 32 -10.21 16.80 2.22
N ALA A 33 -11.43 16.57 2.71
CA ALA A 33 -12.59 16.14 1.93
C ALA A 33 -13.85 16.83 2.48
N PRO A 34 -14.06 18.13 2.20
CA PRO A 34 -15.12 18.93 2.80
C PRO A 34 -16.53 18.50 2.36
N ASP A 35 -16.64 17.75 1.27
CA ASP A 35 -17.87 17.15 0.75
C ASP A 35 -18.21 15.77 1.39
N THR A 36 -17.54 15.40 2.49
CA THR A 36 -17.71 14.09 3.15
C THR A 36 -19.16 13.79 3.51
N LYS A 37 -19.97 14.81 3.87
CA LYS A 37 -21.40 14.65 4.19
C LYS A 37 -22.23 14.09 3.03
N ASP A 38 -21.80 14.31 1.80
CA ASP A 38 -22.48 13.87 0.59
C ASP A 38 -22.03 12.47 0.13
N HIS A 39 -21.08 11.88 0.88
CA HIS A 39 -20.54 10.58 0.54
C HIS A 39 -21.27 9.42 1.21
N ARG A 40 -21.47 8.37 0.42
CA ARG A 40 -21.79 7.01 0.86
C ARG A 40 -20.53 6.16 0.63
N ALA A 41 -19.78 5.93 1.70
CA ALA A 41 -18.53 5.20 1.66
C ALA A 41 -18.76 3.69 1.81
N LEU A 42 -18.35 2.93 0.81
CA LEU A 42 -18.37 1.46 0.86
C LEU A 42 -17.08 0.96 1.53
N VAL A 43 -17.24 0.24 2.62
CA VAL A 43 -16.15 -0.31 3.45
C VAL A 43 -16.31 -1.82 3.53
N ALA A 44 -15.32 -2.56 3.06
CA ALA A 44 -15.29 -4.02 3.11
C ALA A 44 -14.06 -4.58 3.85
N ALA A 45 -13.04 -3.75 4.08
CA ALA A 45 -11.94 -4.12 4.95
C ALA A 45 -12.39 -4.15 6.42
N PRO A 46 -11.80 -5.04 7.26
CA PRO A 46 -12.19 -5.15 8.66
C PRO A 46 -11.91 -3.87 9.46
N LEU A 47 -12.85 -3.48 10.34
CA LEU A 47 -12.72 -2.28 11.17
C LEU A 47 -11.64 -2.36 12.25
N TYR A 48 -11.07 -3.53 12.50
CA TYR A 48 -9.89 -3.67 13.37
C TYR A 48 -8.57 -3.32 12.67
N HIS A 49 -8.61 -2.91 11.40
CA HIS A 49 -7.48 -2.35 10.67
C HIS A 49 -7.62 -0.84 10.49
N MET A 50 -6.49 -0.14 10.57
CA MET A 50 -6.43 1.33 10.52
C MET A 50 -7.09 1.90 9.25
N ASN A 51 -6.93 1.28 8.08
CA ASN A 51 -7.49 1.78 6.83
C ASN A 51 -9.03 1.91 6.88
N ALA A 52 -9.72 0.82 7.22
CA ALA A 52 -11.17 0.81 7.34
C ALA A 52 -11.65 1.68 8.49
N LEU A 53 -11.04 1.54 9.67
CA LEU A 53 -11.42 2.26 10.88
C LEU A 53 -11.31 3.77 10.72
N SER A 54 -10.19 4.27 10.18
CA SER A 54 -10.00 5.71 10.00
C SER A 54 -10.93 6.29 8.92
N SER A 55 -11.23 5.50 7.88
CA SER A 55 -12.19 5.88 6.84
C SER A 55 -13.59 5.97 7.40
N ALA A 56 -14.02 4.94 8.17
CA ALA A 56 -15.34 4.93 8.81
C ALA A 56 -15.52 6.12 9.77
N LYS A 57 -14.53 6.36 10.64
CA LYS A 57 -14.57 7.49 11.59
C LYS A 57 -14.64 8.84 10.86
N ALA A 58 -13.85 9.05 9.82
CA ALA A 58 -13.87 10.30 9.07
C ALA A 58 -15.22 10.52 8.38
N VAL A 59 -15.79 9.49 7.74
CA VAL A 59 -17.09 9.58 7.09
C VAL A 59 -18.20 9.91 8.08
N LEU A 60 -18.26 9.22 9.22
CA LEU A 60 -19.27 9.48 10.27
C LEU A 60 -19.09 10.89 10.87
N HIS A 61 -17.86 11.31 11.16
CA HIS A 61 -17.59 12.64 11.68
C HIS A 61 -17.97 13.74 10.69
N GLY A 62 -17.76 13.52 9.41
CA GLY A 62 -18.13 14.44 8.34
C GLY A 62 -19.63 14.42 7.97
N GLY A 63 -20.46 13.62 8.67
CA GLY A 63 -21.90 13.51 8.41
C GLY A 63 -22.27 12.64 7.20
N GLY A 64 -21.32 11.87 6.66
CA GLY A 64 -21.56 10.93 5.56
C GLY A 64 -22.17 9.60 6.02
N THR A 65 -22.41 8.73 5.07
CA THR A 65 -23.00 7.39 5.28
C THR A 65 -21.95 6.30 5.06
N ILE A 66 -21.97 5.25 5.89
CA ILE A 66 -21.15 4.06 5.70
C ILE A 66 -22.03 2.92 5.21
N VAL A 67 -21.59 2.25 4.16
CA VAL A 67 -22.08 0.94 3.71
C VAL A 67 -21.01 -0.08 4.08
N GLN A 68 -21.25 -0.84 5.16
CA GLN A 68 -20.31 -1.83 5.68
C GLN A 68 -20.65 -3.22 5.16
N LEU A 69 -19.69 -3.88 4.52
CA LEU A 69 -19.78 -5.30 4.20
C LEU A 69 -19.12 -6.13 5.31
N PRO A 70 -19.70 -7.28 5.68
CA PRO A 70 -19.11 -8.15 6.71
C PRO A 70 -17.80 -8.81 6.23
N VAL A 71 -17.73 -9.16 4.95
CA VAL A 71 -16.60 -9.80 4.29
C VAL A 71 -16.46 -9.25 2.89
N PHE A 72 -15.24 -9.10 2.41
CA PHE A 72 -14.96 -8.72 1.03
C PHE A 72 -15.07 -9.96 0.11
N THR A 73 -15.88 -9.83 -0.93
CA THR A 73 -15.76 -10.53 -2.20
C THR A 73 -15.93 -9.50 -3.30
N ALA A 74 -15.29 -9.67 -4.44
CA ALA A 74 -15.40 -8.71 -5.54
C ALA A 74 -16.87 -8.55 -5.99
N ASP A 75 -17.60 -9.65 -6.07
CA ASP A 75 -19.03 -9.71 -6.40
C ASP A 75 -19.89 -8.87 -5.45
N ALA A 76 -19.79 -9.16 -4.16
CA ALA A 76 -20.57 -8.45 -3.14
C ALA A 76 -20.20 -6.96 -3.10
N TYR A 77 -18.95 -6.63 -3.35
CA TYR A 77 -18.44 -5.25 -3.35
C TYR A 77 -19.02 -4.45 -4.52
N ILE A 78 -19.01 -5.02 -5.74
CA ILE A 78 -19.61 -4.40 -6.94
C ILE A 78 -21.12 -4.24 -6.75
N ASP A 79 -21.81 -5.30 -6.29
CA ASP A 79 -23.27 -5.26 -6.09
C ASP A 79 -23.69 -4.27 -5.01
N ALA A 80 -22.94 -4.18 -3.92
CA ALA A 80 -23.20 -3.19 -2.87
C ALA A 80 -22.95 -1.75 -3.36
N ALA A 81 -21.90 -1.54 -4.16
CA ALA A 81 -21.64 -0.24 -4.76
C ALA A 81 -22.81 0.25 -5.60
N ALA A 82 -23.37 -0.62 -6.44
CA ALA A 82 -24.55 -0.32 -7.26
C ALA A 82 -25.82 -0.14 -6.42
N ARG A 83 -26.12 -1.12 -5.55
CA ARG A 83 -27.36 -1.14 -4.74
C ARG A 83 -27.49 0.08 -3.85
N HIS A 84 -26.42 0.46 -3.19
CA HIS A 84 -26.39 1.57 -2.24
C HIS A 84 -25.94 2.88 -2.87
N GLN A 85 -25.72 2.88 -4.21
CA GLN A 85 -25.21 4.05 -4.93
C GLN A 85 -23.98 4.65 -4.23
N ALA A 86 -23.00 3.81 -3.92
CA ALA A 86 -21.78 4.24 -3.24
C ALA A 86 -21.07 5.31 -4.06
N THR A 87 -20.63 6.35 -3.38
CA THR A 87 -19.91 7.46 -4.02
C THR A 87 -18.41 7.39 -3.75
N TRP A 88 -18.04 6.62 -2.75
CA TRP A 88 -16.66 6.45 -2.32
C TRP A 88 -16.39 4.97 -2.01
N MET A 89 -15.56 4.33 -2.81
CA MET A 89 -15.10 2.96 -2.61
C MET A 89 -13.77 2.99 -1.85
N THR A 90 -13.72 2.33 -0.67
CA THR A 90 -12.49 2.21 0.13
C THR A 90 -11.92 0.81 0.01
N SER A 91 -10.63 0.69 -0.27
CA SER A 91 -10.02 -0.60 -0.59
C SER A 91 -8.52 -0.66 -0.26
N VAL A 92 -7.96 -1.83 -0.47
CA VAL A 92 -6.53 -2.03 -0.69
C VAL A 92 -6.31 -2.43 -2.17
N PRO A 93 -5.09 -2.29 -2.72
CA PRO A 93 -4.83 -2.59 -4.12
C PRO A 93 -5.28 -3.99 -4.57
N THR A 94 -5.03 -5.04 -3.77
CA THR A 94 -5.48 -6.41 -4.08
C THR A 94 -6.99 -6.55 -4.19
N MET A 95 -7.77 -5.83 -3.36
CA MET A 95 -9.23 -5.82 -3.50
C MET A 95 -9.66 -5.21 -4.83
N MET A 96 -9.05 -4.09 -5.24
CA MET A 96 -9.36 -3.47 -6.53
C MET A 96 -8.91 -4.31 -7.71
N ALA A 97 -7.77 -5.00 -7.60
CA ALA A 97 -7.33 -5.94 -8.63
C ALA A 97 -8.37 -7.05 -8.88
N LEU A 98 -8.96 -7.60 -7.82
CA LEU A 98 -10.04 -8.60 -7.95
C LEU A 98 -11.35 -7.99 -8.52
N VAL A 99 -11.65 -6.74 -8.19
CA VAL A 99 -12.82 -6.03 -8.74
C VAL A 99 -12.68 -5.80 -10.23
N VAL A 100 -11.54 -5.26 -10.70
CA VAL A 100 -11.34 -4.94 -12.13
C VAL A 100 -11.22 -6.17 -13.03
N GLN A 101 -10.98 -7.34 -12.46
CA GLN A 101 -11.01 -8.64 -13.15
C GLN A 101 -12.44 -9.13 -13.47
N GLN A 102 -13.49 -8.36 -13.09
CA GLN A 102 -14.89 -8.71 -13.35
C GLN A 102 -15.58 -7.69 -14.28
N PRO A 103 -15.08 -7.49 -15.51
CA PRO A 103 -15.58 -6.45 -16.42
C PRO A 103 -17.06 -6.62 -16.76
N ASP A 104 -17.54 -7.84 -16.95
CA ASP A 104 -18.93 -8.12 -17.30
C ASP A 104 -19.87 -7.76 -16.15
N ARG A 105 -19.46 -8.04 -14.92
CA ARG A 105 -20.25 -7.69 -13.73
C ARG A 105 -20.28 -6.18 -13.53
N ILE A 106 -19.18 -5.49 -13.72
CA ILE A 106 -19.09 -4.03 -13.66
C ILE A 106 -20.01 -3.42 -14.72
N ALA A 107 -19.96 -3.89 -15.97
CA ALA A 107 -20.78 -3.41 -17.07
C ALA A 107 -22.29 -3.66 -16.84
N ALA A 108 -22.67 -4.76 -16.17
CA ALA A 108 -24.04 -5.09 -15.84
C ALA A 108 -24.63 -4.27 -14.67
N ARG A 109 -23.86 -3.37 -14.04
CA ARG A 109 -24.30 -2.57 -12.88
C ARG A 109 -24.20 -1.07 -13.16
N ASN A 110 -25.12 -0.31 -12.58
CA ASN A 110 -25.00 1.14 -12.58
C ASN A 110 -24.08 1.61 -11.45
N LEU A 111 -22.86 1.94 -11.81
CA LEU A 111 -21.80 2.43 -10.92
C LEU A 111 -21.50 3.93 -11.15
N SER A 112 -22.37 4.65 -11.85
CA SER A 112 -22.20 6.08 -12.17
C SER A 112 -22.15 6.98 -10.92
N SER A 113 -22.61 6.49 -9.77
CA SER A 113 -22.52 7.20 -8.50
C SER A 113 -21.09 7.24 -7.93
N VAL A 114 -20.19 6.35 -8.38
CA VAL A 114 -18.83 6.26 -7.85
C VAL A 114 -18.00 7.48 -8.28
N ARG A 115 -17.62 8.30 -7.33
CA ARG A 115 -16.81 9.53 -7.53
C ARG A 115 -15.36 9.38 -7.05
N ILE A 116 -15.13 8.49 -6.10
CA ILE A 116 -13.80 8.27 -5.49
C ILE A 116 -13.54 6.77 -5.37
N VAL A 117 -12.40 6.33 -5.90
CA VAL A 117 -11.80 5.03 -5.58
C VAL A 117 -10.54 5.30 -4.75
N ARG A 118 -10.60 4.93 -3.47
CA ARG A 118 -9.48 5.11 -2.55
C ARG A 118 -8.79 3.78 -2.29
N MET A 119 -7.49 3.75 -2.53
CA MET A 119 -6.61 2.64 -2.16
C MET A 119 -5.59 3.08 -1.12
N GLY A 120 -5.05 2.14 -0.38
CA GLY A 120 -3.93 2.35 0.55
C GLY A 120 -3.50 1.07 1.24
N SER A 121 -2.54 1.18 2.14
CA SER A 121 -2.04 0.08 3.00
C SER A 121 -1.25 -1.04 2.29
N ALA A 122 -1.08 -0.98 0.98
CA ALA A 122 -0.25 -1.89 0.20
C ALA A 122 0.27 -1.17 -1.06
N PRO A 123 1.34 -1.65 -1.71
CA PRO A 123 1.80 -1.14 -2.98
C PRO A 123 0.73 -1.26 -4.08
N ALA A 124 0.69 -0.29 -4.98
CA ALA A 124 -0.16 -0.31 -6.16
C ALA A 124 0.70 -0.10 -7.41
N THR A 125 0.19 -0.53 -8.57
CA THR A 125 0.88 -0.44 -9.85
C THR A 125 0.18 0.50 -10.81
N GLN A 126 0.90 0.99 -11.82
CA GLN A 126 0.33 1.81 -12.88
C GLN A 126 -0.71 1.05 -13.69
N GLY A 127 -0.49 -0.26 -13.91
CA GLY A 127 -1.44 -1.13 -14.57
C GLY A 127 -2.79 -1.15 -13.87
N LEU A 128 -2.79 -1.32 -12.55
CA LEU A 128 -4.02 -1.29 -11.74
C LEU A 128 -4.72 0.08 -11.82
N PHE A 129 -3.98 1.20 -11.76
CA PHE A 129 -4.56 2.54 -11.91
C PHE A 129 -5.25 2.70 -13.27
N ASN A 130 -4.64 2.22 -14.35
CA ASN A 130 -5.22 2.27 -15.69
C ASN A 130 -6.49 1.43 -15.80
N GLN A 131 -6.50 0.22 -15.23
CA GLN A 131 -7.68 -0.64 -15.18
C GLN A 131 -8.83 -0.02 -14.38
N ILE A 132 -8.53 0.58 -13.22
CA ILE A 132 -9.54 1.29 -12.42
C ILE A 132 -10.13 2.47 -13.20
N ARG A 133 -9.32 3.25 -13.92
CA ARG A 133 -9.82 4.34 -14.77
C ARG A 133 -10.76 3.86 -15.86
N ALA A 134 -10.42 2.72 -16.47
CA ALA A 134 -11.30 2.11 -17.49
C ALA A 134 -12.63 1.64 -16.90
N CYS A 135 -12.62 1.04 -15.71
CA CYS A 135 -13.83 0.55 -15.05
C CYS A 135 -14.67 1.67 -14.41
N PHE A 136 -14.04 2.74 -13.95
CA PHE A 136 -14.69 3.87 -13.23
C PHE A 136 -14.27 5.22 -13.81
N PRO A 137 -14.64 5.53 -15.06
CA PRO A 137 -14.09 6.69 -15.79
C PRO A 137 -14.44 8.06 -15.16
N GLY A 138 -15.50 8.12 -14.35
CA GLY A 138 -15.90 9.33 -13.61
C GLY A 138 -15.29 9.46 -12.22
N ALA A 139 -14.50 8.47 -11.77
CA ALA A 139 -13.98 8.44 -10.41
C ALA A 139 -12.55 9.00 -10.31
N ARG A 140 -12.31 9.78 -9.27
CA ARG A 140 -10.95 10.17 -8.87
C ARG A 140 -10.31 9.02 -8.11
N ILE A 141 -9.14 8.57 -8.54
CA ILE A 141 -8.34 7.61 -7.78
C ILE A 141 -7.54 8.38 -6.73
N THR A 142 -7.58 7.90 -5.49
CA THR A 142 -6.74 8.40 -4.40
C THR A 142 -5.92 7.27 -3.80
N TYR A 143 -4.63 7.52 -3.64
CA TYR A 143 -3.71 6.54 -3.08
C TYR A 143 -3.10 7.11 -1.80
N GLY A 144 -3.33 6.45 -0.68
CA GLY A 144 -2.96 6.97 0.63
C GLY A 144 -2.00 6.07 1.39
N TYR A 145 -1.17 6.70 2.19
CA TYR A 145 -0.20 6.06 3.07
C TYR A 145 -0.56 6.27 4.55
N GLY A 146 -0.19 5.31 5.37
CA GLY A 146 -0.26 5.41 6.81
C GLY A 146 0.08 4.11 7.50
N THR A 147 0.47 4.21 8.76
CA THR A 147 0.78 3.09 9.64
C THR A 147 -0.23 3.02 10.78
N THR A 148 -0.27 1.90 11.46
CA THR A 148 -1.08 1.79 12.68
C THR A 148 -0.51 2.70 13.77
N GLU A 149 0.79 2.83 13.83
CA GLU A 149 1.54 3.54 14.86
C GLU A 149 1.44 5.07 14.78
N ALA A 150 1.24 5.60 13.56
CA ALA A 150 1.23 7.06 13.35
C ALA A 150 0.00 7.57 12.56
N GLY A 151 -0.94 6.69 12.24
CA GLY A 151 -2.14 7.04 11.50
C GLY A 151 -1.90 7.36 10.02
N PRO A 152 -2.99 7.62 9.25
CA PRO A 152 -2.92 7.74 7.80
C PRO A 152 -3.03 9.20 7.30
N VAL A 153 -2.48 10.17 7.99
CA VAL A 153 -2.62 11.60 7.64
C VAL A 153 -1.28 12.31 7.79
N VAL A 154 -0.40 12.08 6.84
CA VAL A 154 0.93 12.71 6.81
C VAL A 154 1.26 13.34 5.45
N PHE A 155 0.52 12.96 4.41
CA PHE A 155 0.63 13.52 3.07
C PHE A 155 -0.66 14.24 2.65
N GLY A 156 -0.51 15.26 1.83
CA GLY A 156 -1.59 16.09 1.31
C GLY A 156 -1.30 16.59 -0.11
N PRO A 157 -2.08 17.55 -0.60
CA PRO A 157 -1.82 18.17 -1.89
C PRO A 157 -0.52 19.01 -1.88
N HIS A 158 0.04 19.22 -3.06
CA HIS A 158 1.20 20.09 -3.21
C HIS A 158 0.82 21.56 -2.89
N PRO A 159 1.64 22.30 -2.12
CA PRO A 159 1.30 23.67 -1.70
C PRO A 159 1.14 24.64 -2.86
N ASP A 160 1.83 24.43 -3.97
CA ASP A 160 1.73 25.25 -5.18
C ASP A 160 0.66 24.74 -6.16
N GLY A 161 -0.22 23.83 -5.74
CA GLY A 161 -1.31 23.30 -6.57
C GLY A 161 -0.86 22.38 -7.71
N LYS A 162 0.37 21.86 -7.69
CA LYS A 162 0.82 20.88 -8.68
C LYS A 162 -0.07 19.63 -8.63
N PRO A 163 -0.44 19.07 -9.80
CA PRO A 163 -1.25 17.86 -9.86
C PRO A 163 -0.52 16.69 -9.19
N LEU A 164 -1.27 15.85 -8.49
CA LEU A 164 -0.73 14.66 -7.85
C LEU A 164 -0.34 13.63 -8.91
N PRO A 165 0.94 13.23 -9.01
CA PRO A 165 1.34 12.17 -9.93
C PRO A 165 0.71 10.83 -9.55
N ASP A 166 0.49 9.96 -10.52
CA ASP A 166 0.07 8.59 -10.26
C ASP A 166 1.06 7.88 -9.34
N LEU A 167 0.53 7.03 -8.46
CA LEU A 167 1.29 6.29 -7.45
C LEU A 167 1.99 7.16 -6.40
N SER A 168 1.90 8.49 -6.49
CA SER A 168 2.39 9.36 -5.44
C SER A 168 1.50 9.27 -4.20
N LEU A 169 2.14 9.28 -3.04
CA LEU A 169 1.47 9.37 -1.73
C LEU A 169 1.07 10.80 -1.39
N GLY A 170 1.64 11.77 -2.09
CA GLY A 170 1.40 13.19 -1.92
C GLY A 170 2.64 13.98 -1.51
N TYR A 171 2.40 15.22 -1.14
CA TYR A 171 3.38 16.13 -0.58
C TYR A 171 3.27 16.13 0.96
N PRO A 172 4.38 16.24 1.72
CA PRO A 172 4.32 16.29 3.18
C PRO A 172 3.39 17.38 3.71
N MET A 173 2.53 17.03 4.63
CA MET A 173 1.72 18.03 5.33
C MET A 173 2.63 18.93 6.17
N LYS A 174 2.21 20.20 6.32
CA LYS A 174 2.90 21.17 7.17
C LYS A 174 2.65 20.85 8.66
N ASP A 175 3.31 21.64 9.52
CA ASP A 175 3.14 21.59 10.97
C ASP A 175 1.68 21.25 11.39
N PRO A 176 1.50 20.32 12.36
CA PRO A 176 2.52 19.72 13.23
C PRO A 176 3.15 18.42 12.71
N VAL A 177 2.98 18.06 11.45
CA VAL A 177 3.57 16.83 10.87
C VAL A 177 5.05 17.08 10.56
N ARG A 178 5.91 16.15 11.00
CA ARG A 178 7.34 16.15 10.69
C ARG A 178 7.67 14.87 9.93
N LEU A 179 8.19 15.03 8.70
CA LEU A 179 8.63 13.93 7.85
C LEU A 179 10.08 14.17 7.42
N ARG A 180 10.86 13.10 7.39
CA ARG A 180 12.22 13.10 6.91
C ARG A 180 12.55 11.71 6.34
N LEU A 181 13.36 11.65 5.31
CA LEU A 181 13.97 10.41 4.87
C LEU A 181 15.29 10.20 5.64
N GLU A 182 15.59 8.95 5.98
CA GLU A 182 16.88 8.61 6.59
C GLU A 182 18.01 9.03 5.64
N GLY A 183 19.06 9.64 6.18
CA GLY A 183 20.13 10.22 5.40
C GLY A 183 19.93 11.69 4.97
N ASP A 184 18.74 12.26 5.00
CA ASP A 184 18.50 13.66 4.65
C ASP A 184 19.44 14.61 5.43
N ALA A 185 19.47 14.46 6.76
CA ALA A 185 20.29 15.32 7.62
C ALA A 185 21.79 15.11 7.42
N ALA A 186 22.23 13.84 7.29
CA ALA A 186 23.63 13.49 7.13
C ALA A 186 24.21 14.00 5.79
N ASN A 187 23.38 14.04 4.74
CA ASN A 187 23.76 14.47 3.40
C ASN A 187 23.35 15.91 3.09
N ASN A 188 22.82 16.65 4.08
CA ASN A 188 22.31 18.02 3.93
C ASN A 188 21.30 18.19 2.78
N ILE A 189 20.40 17.18 2.63
CA ILE A 189 19.40 17.15 1.57
C ILE A 189 18.14 17.85 2.06
N GLY A 190 17.77 18.95 1.40
CA GLY A 190 16.59 19.73 1.75
C GLY A 190 15.28 19.17 1.21
N PRO A 191 14.14 19.67 1.72
CA PRO A 191 12.83 19.40 1.13
C PRO A 191 12.82 19.77 -0.36
N GLY A 192 12.28 18.89 -1.21
CA GLY A 192 12.22 19.12 -2.67
C GLY A 192 13.50 18.71 -3.43
N GLN A 193 14.52 18.21 -2.76
CA GLN A 193 15.62 17.52 -3.43
C GLN A 193 15.34 16.02 -3.52
N PRO A 194 15.62 15.38 -4.67
CA PRO A 194 15.44 13.93 -4.81
C PRO A 194 16.27 13.16 -3.79
N HIS A 195 15.64 12.22 -3.11
CA HIS A 195 16.30 11.35 -2.16
C HIS A 195 15.49 10.07 -1.93
N GLU A 196 16.17 9.01 -1.52
CA GLU A 196 15.55 7.75 -1.13
C GLU A 196 16.10 7.29 0.23
N GLY A 197 15.21 6.83 1.10
CA GLY A 197 15.58 6.36 2.42
C GLY A 197 14.36 5.90 3.22
N GLU A 198 14.60 5.33 4.41
CA GLU A 198 13.51 5.01 5.32
C GLU A 198 12.74 6.27 5.71
N LEU A 199 11.41 6.21 5.67
CA LEU A 199 10.57 7.30 6.14
C LEU A 199 10.57 7.34 7.68
N LEU A 200 11.00 8.47 8.19
CA LEU A 200 10.93 8.83 9.61
C LEU A 200 9.82 9.87 9.79
N MET A 201 8.89 9.66 10.73
CA MET A 201 7.76 10.56 10.85
C MET A 201 7.27 10.78 12.27
N TRP A 202 6.71 11.97 12.48
CA TRP A 202 5.94 12.30 13.68
C TRP A 202 4.70 13.09 13.31
N CYS A 203 3.60 12.78 13.94
CA CYS A 203 2.37 13.57 13.91
C CYS A 203 1.59 13.40 15.23
N PRO A 204 0.56 14.20 15.50
CA PRO A 204 -0.24 14.08 16.73
C PRO A 204 -0.89 12.71 16.94
N ALA A 205 -0.94 11.87 15.92
CA ALA A 205 -1.50 10.52 16.01
C ALA A 205 -0.47 9.43 16.33
N ASN A 206 0.82 9.79 16.47
CA ASN A 206 1.82 8.81 16.86
C ASN A 206 1.43 8.10 18.17
N THR A 207 1.61 6.78 18.17
CA THR A 207 1.48 5.99 19.39
C THR A 207 2.49 6.44 20.44
N PRO A 208 2.17 6.39 21.74
CA PRO A 208 3.17 6.59 22.77
C PRO A 208 4.17 5.43 22.91
N GLY A 209 4.00 4.36 22.12
CA GLY A 209 4.84 3.18 22.13
C GLY A 209 4.04 1.89 22.11
N TYR A 210 4.71 0.76 21.93
CA TYR A 210 4.09 -0.57 21.93
C TYR A 210 3.76 -1.03 23.35
N HIS A 211 2.57 -1.57 23.53
CA HIS A 211 2.08 -1.99 24.84
C HIS A 211 2.96 -3.08 25.45
N LYS A 212 3.52 -2.81 26.64
CA LYS A 212 4.44 -3.71 27.40
C LYS A 212 5.69 -4.15 26.61
N LEU A 213 6.11 -3.36 25.61
CA LEU A 213 7.29 -3.65 24.79
C LEU A 213 8.20 -2.40 24.68
N PRO A 214 8.80 -1.92 25.82
CA PRO A 214 9.61 -0.70 25.81
C PRO A 214 10.82 -0.81 24.87
N ALA A 215 11.54 -1.91 24.87
CA ALA A 215 12.69 -2.09 23.97
C ALA A 215 12.30 -1.98 22.49
N LYS A 216 11.13 -2.52 22.09
CA LYS A 216 10.63 -2.36 20.71
C LYS A 216 10.16 -0.94 20.41
N THR A 217 9.74 -0.20 21.42
CA THR A 217 9.40 1.22 21.28
C THR A 217 10.66 2.04 21.04
N ASP A 218 11.72 1.79 21.79
CA ASP A 218 13.01 2.46 21.66
C ASP A 218 13.65 2.16 20.30
N GLU A 219 13.62 0.91 19.84
CA GLU A 219 14.09 0.51 18.48
C GLU A 219 13.32 1.24 17.37
N ALA A 220 12.03 1.48 17.54
CA ALA A 220 11.16 2.10 16.56
C ALA A 220 11.13 3.64 16.64
N THR A 221 11.92 4.24 17.52
CA THR A 221 11.91 5.70 17.73
C THR A 221 13.32 6.25 17.61
N THR A 222 13.48 7.33 16.86
CA THR A 222 14.76 8.03 16.76
C THR A 222 15.01 8.87 18.01
N GLU A 223 16.28 9.30 18.25
CA GLU A 223 16.65 10.15 19.38
C GLU A 223 15.87 11.48 19.41
N ASP A 224 15.51 12.02 18.23
CA ASP A 224 14.69 13.25 18.11
C ASP A 224 13.17 12.97 18.06
N GLY A 225 12.75 11.75 18.41
CA GLY A 225 11.36 11.36 18.64
C GLY A 225 10.54 11.11 17.37
N LEU A 226 11.16 10.83 16.22
CA LEU A 226 10.46 10.37 15.02
C LEU A 226 10.26 8.85 15.08
N TYR A 227 9.11 8.40 14.58
CA TYR A 227 8.83 6.98 14.40
C TYR A 227 9.51 6.46 13.13
N ARG A 228 10.26 5.36 13.26
CA ARG A 228 10.83 4.59 12.16
C ARG A 228 9.75 3.71 11.56
N THR A 229 9.36 3.99 10.32
CA THR A 229 8.24 3.29 9.70
C THR A 229 8.61 1.90 9.19
N GLY A 230 9.88 1.67 8.91
CA GLY A 230 10.37 0.51 8.16
C GLY A 230 10.00 0.56 6.67
N ASP A 231 9.42 1.67 6.20
CA ASP A 231 9.03 1.85 4.81
C ASP A 231 10.05 2.75 4.09
N VAL A 232 10.63 2.26 3.00
CA VAL A 232 11.52 3.03 2.15
C VAL A 232 10.69 3.85 1.18
N MET A 233 10.98 5.14 1.12
CA MET A 233 10.31 6.11 0.26
C MET A 233 11.33 6.81 -0.63
N ARG A 234 10.89 7.14 -1.84
CA ARG A 234 11.59 8.02 -2.74
C ARG A 234 10.86 9.37 -2.83
N ARG A 235 11.59 10.45 -2.62
CA ARG A 235 11.13 11.81 -2.86
C ARG A 235 11.66 12.29 -4.21
N ASP A 236 10.79 12.83 -5.06
CA ASP A 236 11.20 13.38 -6.34
C ASP A 236 11.62 14.86 -6.24
N LYS A 237 12.01 15.44 -7.38
CA LYS A 237 12.44 16.87 -7.49
C LYS A 237 11.34 17.86 -7.17
N ASP A 238 10.08 17.47 -7.24
CA ASP A 238 8.93 18.29 -6.90
C ASP A 238 8.48 18.09 -5.45
N GLY A 239 9.13 17.22 -4.69
CA GLY A 239 8.84 16.93 -3.29
C GLY A 239 7.69 15.94 -3.06
N PHE A 240 7.23 15.25 -4.10
CA PHE A 240 6.27 14.17 -3.95
C PHE A 240 6.96 12.89 -3.47
N TYR A 241 6.25 12.13 -2.65
CA TYR A 241 6.76 10.88 -2.09
C TYR A 241 6.12 9.67 -2.76
N PHE A 242 6.94 8.66 -3.00
CA PHE A 242 6.56 7.38 -3.61
C PHE A 242 7.06 6.23 -2.75
N PHE A 243 6.22 5.23 -2.55
CA PHE A 243 6.60 4.02 -1.86
C PHE A 243 7.52 3.16 -2.75
N VAL A 244 8.67 2.77 -2.21
CA VAL A 244 9.66 1.88 -2.85
C VAL A 244 9.47 0.46 -2.34
N GLY A 245 9.58 0.25 -1.04
CA GLY A 245 9.50 -1.06 -0.42
C GLY A 245 9.55 -0.98 1.10
N ARG A 246 9.74 -2.13 1.73
CA ARG A 246 10.01 -2.22 3.16
C ARG A 246 11.46 -2.53 3.42
N VAL A 247 12.01 -1.96 4.49
CA VAL A 247 13.36 -2.32 4.97
C VAL A 247 13.42 -3.82 5.27
N ASP A 248 12.37 -4.37 5.91
CA ASP A 248 12.30 -5.79 6.33
C ASP A 248 12.09 -6.76 5.15
N ASP A 249 11.50 -6.32 4.03
CA ASP A 249 11.22 -7.14 2.85
C ASP A 249 12.38 -7.09 1.83
N MET A 250 13.30 -6.14 1.99
CA MET A 250 14.47 -6.01 1.16
C MET A 250 15.41 -7.21 1.38
N PHE A 251 15.92 -7.74 0.30
CA PHE A 251 16.94 -8.78 0.34
C PHE A 251 18.09 -8.47 -0.61
N THR A 252 19.25 -9.05 -0.35
CA THR A 252 20.41 -8.89 -1.22
C THR A 252 20.50 -10.01 -2.24
N CYS A 253 20.74 -9.63 -3.50
CA CYS A 253 21.08 -10.55 -4.60
C CYS A 253 22.35 -10.04 -5.29
N ASN A 254 23.43 -10.83 -5.29
CA ASN A 254 24.76 -10.42 -5.80
C ASN A 254 25.28 -9.14 -5.13
N ALA A 255 25.11 -9.00 -3.82
CA ALA A 255 25.45 -7.83 -3.01
C ALA A 255 24.66 -6.53 -3.34
N GLU A 256 23.63 -6.61 -4.18
CA GLU A 256 22.73 -5.51 -4.51
C GLU A 256 21.41 -5.65 -3.79
N ASN A 257 20.81 -4.53 -3.35
CA ASN A 257 19.53 -4.51 -2.68
C ASN A 257 18.38 -4.71 -3.66
N VAL A 258 17.53 -5.67 -3.39
CA VAL A 258 16.30 -5.93 -4.15
C VAL A 258 15.09 -5.63 -3.27
N TYR A 259 14.26 -4.70 -3.71
CA TYR A 259 12.96 -4.43 -3.13
C TYR A 259 11.89 -5.17 -3.94
N PRO A 260 11.25 -6.19 -3.38
CA PRO A 260 10.27 -7.00 -4.12
C PRO A 260 9.21 -6.18 -4.85
N GLY A 261 8.68 -5.15 -4.19
CA GLY A 261 7.65 -4.29 -4.76
C GLY A 261 8.07 -3.52 -6.03
N GLU A 262 9.36 -3.25 -6.21
CA GLU A 262 9.84 -2.63 -7.46
C GLU A 262 9.81 -3.61 -8.62
N VAL A 263 10.26 -4.85 -8.38
CA VAL A 263 10.22 -5.91 -9.39
C VAL A 263 8.78 -6.29 -9.73
N GLU A 264 7.92 -6.42 -8.72
CA GLU A 264 6.48 -6.69 -8.89
C GLU A 264 5.83 -5.64 -9.80
N LYS A 265 6.11 -4.35 -9.61
CA LYS A 265 5.66 -3.26 -10.48
C LYS A 265 6.13 -3.42 -11.92
N VAL A 266 7.40 -3.78 -12.11
CA VAL A 266 7.95 -4.01 -13.45
C VAL A 266 7.23 -5.16 -14.13
N LEU A 267 7.02 -6.28 -13.45
CA LEU A 267 6.31 -7.44 -13.99
C LEU A 267 4.85 -7.11 -14.35
N GLU A 268 4.13 -6.43 -13.47
CA GLU A 268 2.72 -6.06 -13.67
C GLU A 268 2.50 -4.97 -14.73
N ASN A 269 3.56 -4.32 -15.23
CA ASN A 269 3.48 -3.47 -16.42
C ASN A 269 3.39 -4.28 -17.74
N HIS A 270 3.64 -5.58 -17.71
CA HIS A 270 3.44 -6.45 -18.87
C HIS A 270 1.94 -6.75 -19.05
N PRO A 271 1.36 -6.57 -20.26
CA PRO A 271 -0.08 -6.67 -20.47
C PRO A 271 -0.68 -8.07 -20.20
N ALA A 272 0.14 -9.12 -20.27
CA ALA A 272 -0.29 -10.49 -19.98
C ALA A 272 -0.17 -10.88 -18.49
N ILE A 273 0.23 -9.96 -17.60
CA ILE A 273 0.36 -10.21 -16.16
C ILE A 273 -0.72 -9.44 -15.42
N ALA A 274 -1.55 -10.16 -14.66
CA ALA A 274 -2.57 -9.57 -13.81
C ALA A 274 -2.03 -9.16 -12.44
N GLN A 275 -1.20 -10.02 -11.84
CA GLN A 275 -0.58 -9.80 -10.54
C GLN A 275 0.77 -10.52 -10.48
N ALA A 276 1.70 -9.97 -9.72
CA ALA A 276 2.97 -10.59 -9.43
C ALA A 276 3.34 -10.45 -7.95
N ALA A 277 4.02 -11.45 -7.40
CA ALA A 277 4.65 -11.39 -6.09
C ALA A 277 6.08 -11.94 -6.20
N LEU A 278 7.05 -11.20 -5.66
CA LEU A 278 8.45 -11.60 -5.64
C LEU A 278 8.86 -12.00 -4.22
N VAL A 279 9.54 -13.12 -4.12
CA VAL A 279 10.11 -13.61 -2.87
C VAL A 279 11.57 -14.02 -3.04
N PRO A 280 12.42 -13.86 -1.99
CA PRO A 280 13.76 -14.40 -1.98
C PRO A 280 13.74 -15.89 -1.71
N VAL A 281 14.64 -16.63 -2.35
CA VAL A 281 15.00 -17.99 -1.97
C VAL A 281 16.51 -18.04 -1.74
N PRO A 282 17.00 -18.70 -0.69
CA PRO A 282 18.43 -18.84 -0.45
C PRO A 282 19.17 -19.42 -1.66
N ASP A 283 20.32 -18.84 -2.01
CA ASP A 283 21.19 -19.26 -3.12
C ASP A 283 22.66 -19.13 -2.69
N ASP A 284 23.42 -20.21 -2.82
CA ASP A 284 24.80 -20.30 -2.32
C ASP A 284 25.77 -19.32 -3.01
N VAL A 285 25.45 -18.89 -4.22
CA VAL A 285 26.29 -17.99 -5.02
C VAL A 285 25.87 -16.53 -4.86
N ARG A 286 24.57 -16.27 -4.80
CA ARG A 286 23.99 -14.91 -4.84
C ARG A 286 23.55 -14.39 -3.48
N GLY A 287 23.59 -15.22 -2.44
CA GLY A 287 22.96 -14.99 -1.15
C GLY A 287 21.45 -15.27 -1.20
N ASN A 288 20.75 -14.60 -2.09
CA ASN A 288 19.34 -14.89 -2.40
C ASN A 288 19.09 -14.83 -3.91
N MET A 289 18.15 -15.64 -4.35
CA MET A 289 17.64 -15.70 -5.71
C MET A 289 16.22 -15.13 -5.75
N PRO A 290 15.96 -14.07 -6.56
CA PRO A 290 14.60 -13.57 -6.77
C PRO A 290 13.75 -14.63 -7.51
N VAL A 291 12.57 -14.92 -6.97
CA VAL A 291 11.58 -15.83 -7.59
C VAL A 291 10.22 -15.15 -7.64
N ALA A 292 9.55 -15.22 -8.77
CA ALA A 292 8.25 -14.60 -8.96
C ALA A 292 7.13 -15.64 -9.04
N PHE A 293 6.02 -15.34 -8.37
CA PHE A 293 4.71 -15.96 -8.58
C PHE A 293 3.84 -15.01 -9.39
N VAL A 294 3.27 -15.49 -10.47
CA VAL A 294 2.55 -14.64 -11.45
C VAL A 294 1.16 -15.18 -11.73
N VAL A 295 0.16 -14.31 -11.60
CA VAL A 295 -1.20 -14.54 -12.08
C VAL A 295 -1.29 -13.98 -13.50
N LYS A 296 -1.67 -14.82 -14.47
CA LYS A 296 -1.78 -14.43 -15.86
C LYS A 296 -3.06 -13.62 -16.13
N ALA A 297 -2.94 -12.58 -16.96
CA ALA A 297 -4.07 -11.90 -17.60
C ALA A 297 -4.31 -12.43 -19.02
N ALA A 298 -3.24 -12.91 -19.68
CA ALA A 298 -3.27 -13.54 -20.99
C ALA A 298 -2.16 -14.60 -21.06
N ASP A 299 -2.12 -15.37 -22.14
CA ASP A 299 -1.10 -16.40 -22.28
C ASP A 299 0.31 -15.79 -22.37
N VAL A 300 1.21 -16.27 -21.53
CA VAL A 300 2.60 -15.84 -21.42
C VAL A 300 3.43 -16.97 -20.81
N ASP A 301 4.66 -17.11 -21.25
CA ASP A 301 5.62 -18.09 -20.71
C ASP A 301 6.65 -17.45 -19.77
N GLU A 302 7.40 -18.29 -19.07
CA GLU A 302 8.40 -17.86 -18.10
C GLU A 302 9.51 -17.01 -18.75
N ASP A 303 9.96 -17.38 -19.94
CA ASP A 303 11.06 -16.69 -20.61
C ASP A 303 10.63 -15.27 -21.04
N THR A 304 9.42 -15.10 -21.54
CA THR A 304 8.85 -13.78 -21.86
C THR A 304 8.81 -12.87 -20.61
N VAL A 305 8.36 -13.40 -19.49
CA VAL A 305 8.32 -12.64 -18.21
C VAL A 305 9.73 -12.24 -17.77
N LYS A 306 10.70 -13.15 -17.84
CA LYS A 306 12.10 -12.86 -17.50
C LYS A 306 12.71 -11.81 -18.43
N GLN A 307 12.50 -11.94 -19.75
CA GLN A 307 13.00 -10.95 -20.71
C GLN A 307 12.38 -9.57 -20.50
N HIS A 308 11.09 -9.51 -20.17
CA HIS A 308 10.45 -8.25 -19.83
C HIS A 308 11.12 -7.60 -18.59
N ALA A 309 11.39 -8.39 -17.55
CA ALA A 309 12.09 -7.89 -16.36
C ALA A 309 13.51 -7.39 -16.67
N ILE A 310 14.29 -8.15 -17.47
CA ILE A 310 15.64 -7.78 -17.88
C ILE A 310 15.66 -6.48 -18.71
N ALA A 311 14.66 -6.29 -19.57
CA ALA A 311 14.57 -5.09 -20.41
C ALA A 311 14.14 -3.82 -19.63
N ASN A 312 13.48 -3.97 -18.48
CA ASN A 312 12.85 -2.86 -17.76
C ASN A 312 13.36 -2.66 -16.31
N ALA A 313 14.31 -3.49 -15.86
CA ALA A 313 14.91 -3.39 -14.52
C ALA A 313 16.40 -3.76 -14.57
N PRO A 314 17.20 -3.36 -13.56
CA PRO A 314 18.58 -3.83 -13.40
C PRO A 314 18.67 -5.36 -13.39
N ALA A 315 19.76 -5.89 -13.95
CA ALA A 315 19.93 -7.33 -14.15
C ALA A 315 19.89 -8.18 -12.85
N TYR A 316 20.23 -7.62 -11.71
CA TYR A 316 20.16 -8.30 -10.41
C TYR A 316 18.72 -8.45 -9.89
N MET A 317 17.79 -7.62 -10.36
CA MET A 317 16.38 -7.63 -9.96
C MET A 317 15.53 -8.67 -10.70
N HIS A 318 15.96 -9.17 -11.87
CA HIS A 318 15.10 -10.06 -12.64
C HIS A 318 14.87 -11.41 -11.94
N PRO A 319 13.64 -11.94 -11.96
CA PRO A 319 13.34 -13.24 -11.34
C PRO A 319 14.07 -14.38 -12.08
N ARG A 320 14.67 -15.28 -11.31
CA ARG A 320 15.40 -16.44 -11.86
C ARG A 320 14.46 -17.61 -12.16
N ARG A 321 13.31 -17.63 -11.47
CA ARG A 321 12.20 -18.54 -11.71
C ARG A 321 10.90 -17.74 -11.73
N VAL A 322 9.98 -18.17 -12.58
CA VAL A 322 8.62 -17.64 -12.62
C VAL A 322 7.66 -18.83 -12.56
N TRP A 323 6.82 -18.84 -11.53
CA TRP A 323 5.76 -19.84 -11.41
C TRP A 323 4.42 -19.17 -11.62
N PHE A 324 3.63 -19.77 -12.51
CA PHE A 324 2.28 -19.32 -12.76
C PHE A 324 1.33 -19.97 -11.75
N VAL A 325 0.45 -19.16 -11.21
CA VAL A 325 -0.57 -19.56 -10.23
C VAL A 325 -1.91 -18.95 -10.62
N ASP A 326 -3.00 -19.59 -10.22
CA ASP A 326 -4.35 -19.09 -10.49
C ASP A 326 -4.67 -17.86 -9.63
N GLU A 327 -4.17 -17.85 -8.38
CA GLU A 327 -4.32 -16.74 -7.43
C GLU A 327 -3.12 -16.66 -6.48
N LEU A 328 -2.88 -15.47 -5.95
CA LEU A 328 -1.88 -15.25 -4.90
C LEU A 328 -2.53 -15.42 -3.51
N PRO A 329 -1.88 -16.12 -2.56
CA PRO A 329 -2.41 -16.30 -1.22
C PRO A 329 -2.53 -14.96 -0.50
N LEU A 330 -3.65 -14.76 0.20
CA LEU A 330 -3.94 -13.55 0.94
C LEU A 330 -3.93 -13.79 2.45
N ALA A 331 -3.30 -12.88 3.17
CA ALA A 331 -3.42 -12.78 4.62
C ALA A 331 -4.80 -12.23 5.02
N SER A 332 -5.14 -12.29 6.31
CA SER A 332 -6.41 -11.78 6.85
C SER A 332 -6.67 -10.29 6.56
N THR A 333 -5.65 -9.54 6.18
CA THR A 333 -5.71 -8.12 5.78
C THR A 333 -6.02 -7.90 4.30
N ASN A 334 -6.29 -8.95 3.54
CA ASN A 334 -6.38 -8.95 2.08
C ASN A 334 -5.09 -8.46 1.37
N LYS A 335 -3.94 -8.64 2.02
CA LYS A 335 -2.62 -8.43 1.41
C LYS A 335 -2.03 -9.77 1.02
N ILE A 336 -1.14 -9.78 0.03
CA ILE A 336 -0.41 -10.99 -0.39
C ILE A 336 0.38 -11.55 0.80
N ASP A 337 0.22 -12.85 1.07
CA ASP A 337 0.96 -13.56 2.11
C ASP A 337 2.28 -14.09 1.56
N LYS A 338 3.31 -13.26 1.63
CA LYS A 338 4.67 -13.62 1.16
C LYS A 338 5.30 -14.77 1.94
N LYS A 339 4.88 -15.04 3.18
CA LYS A 339 5.41 -16.18 3.95
C LYS A 339 4.98 -17.52 3.35
N VAL A 340 3.72 -17.59 2.94
CA VAL A 340 3.19 -18.76 2.23
C VAL A 340 3.93 -18.96 0.91
N LEU A 341 4.14 -17.89 0.14
CA LEU A 341 4.87 -17.97 -1.13
C LEU A 341 6.35 -18.35 -0.95
N MET A 342 7.02 -17.87 0.09
CA MET A 342 8.39 -18.29 0.40
C MET A 342 8.48 -19.78 0.72
N ALA A 343 7.56 -20.30 1.51
CA ALA A 343 7.51 -21.73 1.84
C ALA A 343 7.24 -22.58 0.59
N ASP A 344 6.31 -22.15 -0.27
CA ASP A 344 6.02 -22.83 -1.56
C ASP A 344 7.23 -22.77 -2.50
N ALA A 345 7.93 -21.62 -2.56
CA ALA A 345 9.12 -21.46 -3.39
C ALA A 345 10.24 -22.42 -3.01
N VAL A 346 10.52 -22.57 -1.72
CA VAL A 346 11.53 -23.54 -1.22
C VAL A 346 11.09 -24.95 -1.57
N ALA A 347 9.84 -25.34 -1.30
CA ALA A 347 9.33 -26.67 -1.60
C ALA A 347 9.43 -27.04 -3.10
N ARG A 348 9.20 -26.08 -4.01
CA ARG A 348 9.30 -26.28 -5.47
C ARG A 348 10.75 -26.40 -5.97
N LEU A 349 11.72 -25.91 -5.23
CA LEU A 349 13.13 -26.01 -5.60
C LEU A 349 13.79 -27.27 -5.05
N ASP A 350 13.27 -27.81 -3.94
CA ASP A 350 13.78 -29.02 -3.30
C ASP A 350 13.21 -30.31 -3.94
N GLY A 351 12.14 -30.24 -4.73
CA GLY A 351 11.46 -31.35 -5.40
C GLY A 351 11.76 -31.38 -6.89
#